data_8b8d2f2bfc18fe30a3cc02987e2894da
#
_entry.id   8b8d2f2bfc18fe30a3cc02987e2894da
#
_cell.length_a   1.000
_cell.length_b   1.000
_cell.length_c   1.000
_cell.angle_alpha   90.00
_cell.angle_beta   90.00
_cell.angle_gamma   90.00
#
_symmetry.space_group_name_H-M   'P 1'
#
loop_
_entity.id
_entity.type
_entity.pdbx_description
1 polymer ?
#
loop_
_entity_poly.entity_id
_entity_poly.type
_entity_poly.pdbx_seq_one_letter_code
_entity_poly.pdbx_strand_id
1 'polypeptide(L)'
;MIENLNREQSEGILEAIPVEISFVDENDLVKFWNKHETRIFKRPISVIGKSVQNCHPKQSVDKVNQILSDFKSGRRDSAEFWINLGERKVYIRYFAVRDKAGRYLGTLEATQDITEIKKIEGERRLLEY
;
A
#
# COMPACT_ATOMS: atom_id res chain seq x y z
N MET A 1 -11.86 0.03 -19.65
CA MET A 1 -10.49 0.57 -19.44
C MET A 1 -9.54 -0.55 -19.01
N ILE A 2 -9.70 -1.09 -17.81
CA ILE A 2 -8.83 -2.19 -17.36
C ILE A 2 -8.99 -3.47 -18.20
N GLU A 3 -10.15 -3.69 -18.75
CA GLU A 3 -10.41 -4.81 -19.64
C GLU A 3 -9.59 -4.78 -20.94
N ASN A 4 -8.95 -3.63 -21.24
CA ASN A 4 -8.02 -3.52 -22.37
C ASN A 4 -6.65 -4.13 -22.09
N LEU A 5 -6.38 -4.48 -20.84
CA LEU A 5 -5.12 -5.07 -20.43
C LEU A 5 -5.24 -6.59 -20.38
N ASN A 6 -4.20 -7.29 -20.84
CA ASN A 6 -4.12 -8.72 -20.55
C ASN A 6 -3.55 -8.93 -19.14
N ARG A 7 -3.55 -10.19 -18.69
CA ARG A 7 -3.07 -10.52 -17.34
C ARG A 7 -1.60 -10.14 -17.12
N GLU A 8 -0.76 -10.43 -18.10
CA GLU A 8 0.67 -10.14 -18.01
C GLU A 8 0.94 -8.64 -17.90
N GLN A 9 0.19 -7.84 -18.66
CA GLN A 9 0.29 -6.38 -18.56
C GLN A 9 -0.16 -5.88 -17.19
N SER A 10 -1.25 -6.40 -16.65
CA SER A 10 -1.71 -6.03 -15.30
C SER A 10 -0.69 -6.38 -14.23
N GLU A 11 -0.13 -7.57 -14.29
CA GLU A 11 0.93 -8.00 -13.36
C GLU A 11 2.18 -7.12 -13.49
N GLY A 12 2.59 -6.84 -14.72
CA GLY A 12 3.76 -6.00 -14.99
C GLY A 12 3.58 -4.57 -14.50
N ILE A 13 2.40 -4.00 -14.69
CA ILE A 13 2.07 -2.66 -14.19
C ILE A 13 2.19 -2.61 -12.66
N LEU A 14 1.61 -3.59 -11.97
CA LEU A 14 1.66 -3.66 -10.52
C LEU A 14 3.10 -3.79 -9.98
N GLU A 15 3.95 -4.54 -10.69
CA GLU A 15 5.37 -4.64 -10.32
C GLU A 15 6.16 -3.38 -10.66
N ALA A 16 5.80 -2.68 -11.75
CA ALA A 16 6.51 -1.50 -12.21
C ALA A 16 6.17 -0.22 -11.42
N ILE A 17 5.03 -0.19 -10.74
CA ILE A 17 4.66 0.95 -9.89
C ILE A 17 5.80 1.22 -8.89
N PRO A 18 6.34 2.46 -8.83
CA PRO A 18 7.50 2.77 -7.97
C PRO A 18 7.12 2.93 -6.50
N VAL A 19 6.21 2.10 -6.02
CA VAL A 19 5.70 2.10 -4.65
C VAL A 19 5.43 0.66 -4.27
N GLU A 20 5.81 0.24 -3.07
CA GLU A 20 5.39 -1.08 -2.63
C GLU A 20 3.94 -0.99 -2.13
N ILE A 21 3.12 -1.89 -2.63
CA ILE A 21 1.71 -1.94 -2.28
C ILE A 21 1.34 -3.28 -1.70
N SER A 22 0.35 -3.29 -0.83
CA SER A 22 -0.32 -4.51 -0.39
C SER A 22 -1.81 -4.24 -0.25
N PHE A 23 -2.58 -5.29 -0.42
CA PHE A 23 -4.03 -5.21 -0.38
C PHE A 23 -4.61 -6.27 0.56
N VAL A 24 -5.51 -5.84 1.43
CA VAL A 24 -6.33 -6.72 2.26
C VAL A 24 -7.79 -6.53 1.84
N ASP A 25 -8.55 -7.61 1.83
CA ASP A 25 -9.94 -7.56 1.42
C ASP A 25 -10.87 -7.04 2.53
N GLU A 26 -12.17 -7.04 2.26
CA GLU A 26 -13.21 -6.58 3.19
C GLU A 26 -13.30 -7.44 4.46
N ASN A 27 -12.71 -8.62 4.48
CA ASN A 27 -12.62 -9.51 5.63
C ASN A 27 -11.28 -9.43 6.34
N ASP A 28 -10.47 -8.41 6.02
CA ASP A 28 -9.13 -8.17 6.58
C ASP A 28 -8.11 -9.26 6.23
N LEU A 29 -8.35 -10.00 5.17
CA LEU A 29 -7.42 -11.05 4.72
C LEU A 29 -6.43 -10.48 3.71
N VAL A 30 -5.15 -10.77 3.91
CA VAL A 30 -4.09 -10.36 2.99
C VAL A 30 -4.27 -11.09 1.67
N LYS A 31 -4.40 -10.36 0.57
CA LYS A 31 -4.66 -10.92 -0.75
C LYS A 31 -3.54 -10.73 -1.75
N PHE A 32 -2.77 -9.63 -1.63
CA PHE A 32 -1.79 -9.28 -2.66
C PHE A 32 -0.74 -8.33 -2.12
N TRP A 33 0.48 -8.45 -2.62
CA TRP A 33 1.51 -7.41 -2.56
C TRP A 33 2.44 -7.54 -3.76
N ASN A 34 3.05 -6.41 -4.16
CA ASN A 34 4.05 -6.37 -5.22
C ASN A 34 5.47 -6.40 -4.65
N LYS A 35 6.47 -6.42 -5.53
CA LYS A 35 7.89 -6.24 -5.19
C LYS A 35 8.39 -7.20 -4.10
N HIS A 36 8.07 -8.47 -4.25
CA HIS A 36 8.35 -9.50 -3.25
C HIS A 36 9.80 -9.54 -2.77
N GLU A 37 10.75 -9.26 -3.66
CA GLU A 37 12.19 -9.38 -3.33
C GLU A 37 12.81 -8.08 -2.81
N THR A 38 12.25 -6.94 -3.17
CA THR A 38 12.85 -5.62 -2.90
C THR A 38 12.07 -4.79 -1.89
N ARG A 39 11.13 -5.38 -1.19
CA ARG A 39 10.26 -4.67 -0.24
C ARG A 39 11.06 -4.11 0.95
N ILE A 40 10.67 -2.91 1.36
CA ILE A 40 11.12 -2.31 2.63
C ILE A 40 10.59 -3.17 3.79
N PHE A 41 9.30 -3.49 3.77
CA PHE A 41 8.66 -4.38 4.75
C PHE A 41 8.42 -5.73 4.11
N LYS A 42 9.34 -6.65 4.33
CA LYS A 42 9.27 -8.00 3.76
C LYS A 42 8.15 -8.80 4.42
N ARG A 43 7.47 -9.60 3.61
CA ARG A 43 6.40 -10.48 4.07
C ARG A 43 6.59 -11.88 3.48
N PRO A 44 6.45 -12.95 4.29
CA PRO A 44 6.49 -14.30 3.75
C PRO A 44 5.19 -14.60 2.99
N ILE A 45 5.29 -15.37 1.91
CA ILE A 45 4.14 -15.79 1.11
C ILE A 45 3.07 -16.46 1.98
N SER A 46 3.47 -17.09 3.07
CA SER A 46 2.56 -17.79 3.99
C SER A 46 1.51 -16.90 4.62
N VAL A 47 1.65 -15.56 4.60
CA VAL A 47 0.61 -14.67 5.15
C VAL A 47 -0.55 -14.42 4.18
N ILE A 48 -0.43 -14.81 2.91
CA ILE A 48 -1.54 -14.71 1.96
C ILE A 48 -2.73 -15.51 2.50
N GLY A 49 -3.91 -14.88 2.52
CA GLY A 49 -5.14 -15.48 3.04
C GLY A 49 -5.26 -15.43 4.56
N LYS A 50 -4.27 -14.89 5.27
CA LYS A 50 -4.33 -14.71 6.71
C LYS A 50 -4.78 -13.31 7.08
N SER A 51 -5.24 -13.16 8.32
CA SER A 51 -5.69 -11.88 8.85
C SER A 51 -4.53 -10.88 8.92
N VAL A 52 -4.80 -9.64 8.50
CA VAL A 52 -3.81 -8.56 8.55
C VAL A 52 -3.35 -8.27 9.99
N GLN A 53 -4.19 -8.49 10.98
CA GLN A 53 -3.84 -8.32 12.39
C GLN A 53 -2.67 -9.21 12.80
N ASN A 54 -2.54 -10.39 12.19
CA ASN A 54 -1.43 -11.30 12.46
C ASN A 54 -0.11 -10.86 11.82
N CYS A 55 -0.14 -9.85 10.93
CA CYS A 55 1.05 -9.31 10.26
C CYS A 55 1.65 -8.13 11.01
N HIS A 56 1.06 -7.70 12.13
CA HIS A 56 1.50 -6.53 12.88
C HIS A 56 1.87 -6.88 14.31
N PRO A 57 2.86 -6.17 14.90
CA PRO A 57 3.17 -6.31 16.32
C PRO A 57 1.95 -5.95 17.19
N LYS A 58 1.87 -6.55 18.36
CA LYS A 58 0.77 -6.31 19.30
C LYS A 58 0.52 -4.83 19.58
N GLN A 59 1.59 -4.04 19.69
CA GLN A 59 1.46 -2.62 20.02
C GLN A 59 0.86 -1.77 18.90
N SER A 60 0.81 -2.26 17.66
CA SER A 60 0.22 -1.54 16.53
C SER A 60 -1.13 -2.10 16.06
N VAL A 61 -1.55 -3.26 16.58
CA VAL A 61 -2.82 -3.91 16.17
C VAL A 61 -4.02 -3.01 16.43
N ASP A 62 -4.07 -2.32 17.56
CA ASP A 62 -5.20 -1.45 17.90
C ASP A 62 -5.32 -0.30 16.91
N LYS A 63 -4.20 0.27 16.47
CA LYS A 63 -4.17 1.36 15.49
C LYS A 63 -4.60 0.86 14.10
N VAL A 64 -4.14 -0.32 13.72
CA VAL A 64 -4.58 -0.97 12.47
C VAL A 64 -6.08 -1.20 12.49
N ASN A 65 -6.61 -1.76 13.57
CA ASN A 65 -8.04 -2.00 13.72
C ASN A 65 -8.85 -0.70 13.66
N GLN A 66 -8.34 0.39 14.23
CA GLN A 66 -9.01 1.69 14.17
C GLN A 66 -9.10 2.20 12.73
N ILE A 67 -8.01 2.10 11.98
CA ILE A 67 -8.00 2.52 10.56
C ILE A 67 -8.99 1.70 9.74
N LEU A 68 -8.97 0.39 9.91
CA LEU A 68 -9.90 -0.51 9.20
C LEU A 68 -11.35 -0.19 9.54
N SER A 69 -11.65 0.03 10.82
CA SER A 69 -12.99 0.41 11.27
C SER A 69 -13.44 1.75 10.66
N ASP A 70 -12.55 2.75 10.63
CA ASP A 70 -12.86 4.06 10.05
C ASP A 70 -13.16 3.95 8.55
N PHE A 71 -12.42 3.10 7.85
CA PHE A 71 -12.66 2.88 6.42
C PHE A 71 -13.97 2.14 6.17
N LYS A 72 -14.25 1.10 6.94
CA LYS A 72 -15.48 0.31 6.82
C LYS A 72 -16.73 1.14 7.10
N SER A 73 -16.64 2.05 8.08
CA SER A 73 -17.78 2.91 8.46
C SER A 73 -17.95 4.13 7.55
N GLY A 74 -16.99 4.38 6.65
CA GLY A 74 -17.00 5.58 5.81
C GLY A 74 -16.55 6.84 6.51
N ARG A 75 -16.00 6.73 7.73
CA ARG A 75 -15.55 7.86 8.51
C ARG A 75 -14.28 8.48 7.93
N ARG A 76 -13.44 7.68 7.27
CA ARG A 76 -12.23 8.10 6.59
C ARG A 76 -12.07 7.31 5.30
N ASP A 77 -11.35 7.89 4.34
CA ASP A 77 -10.97 7.23 3.09
C ASP A 77 -9.45 7.04 2.97
N SER A 78 -8.68 7.71 3.80
CA SER A 78 -7.22 7.60 3.81
C SER A 78 -6.64 7.86 5.18
N ALA A 79 -5.42 7.37 5.39
CA ALA A 79 -4.59 7.67 6.55
C ALA A 79 -3.15 7.70 6.10
N GLU A 80 -2.34 8.59 6.68
CA GLU A 80 -0.93 8.66 6.31
C GLU A 80 -0.04 8.92 7.52
N PHE A 81 1.14 8.35 7.46
CA PHE A 81 2.19 8.61 8.44
C PHE A 81 3.55 8.34 7.82
N TRP A 82 4.58 8.77 8.51
CA TRP A 82 5.95 8.54 8.03
C TRP A 82 6.87 8.25 9.23
N ILE A 83 7.90 7.47 8.95
CA ILE A 83 8.86 7.05 9.96
C ILE A 83 10.29 7.23 9.43
N ASN A 84 11.23 7.32 10.35
CA ASN A 84 12.65 7.18 10.05
C ASN A 84 13.02 5.70 10.19
N LEU A 85 13.61 5.14 9.15
CA LEU A 85 14.12 3.78 9.16
C LEU A 85 15.61 3.85 8.80
N GLY A 86 16.45 3.95 9.85
CA GLY A 86 17.85 4.32 9.67
C GLY A 86 17.93 5.72 9.06
N GLU A 87 18.66 5.87 7.97
CA GLU A 87 18.80 7.15 7.26
C GLU A 87 17.70 7.39 6.22
N ARG A 88 16.76 6.45 6.08
CA ARG A 88 15.67 6.56 5.12
C ARG A 88 14.44 7.21 5.77
N LYS A 89 13.73 7.99 4.98
CA LYS A 89 12.41 8.51 5.31
C LYS A 89 11.40 7.66 4.55
N VAL A 90 10.58 6.93 5.28
CA VAL A 90 9.58 6.01 4.72
C VAL A 90 8.19 6.60 4.93
N TYR A 91 7.47 6.76 3.83
CA TYR A 91 6.13 7.34 3.79
C TYR A 91 5.11 6.22 3.58
N ILE A 92 4.16 6.10 4.50
CA ILE A 92 3.19 5.01 4.52
C ILE A 92 1.79 5.61 4.45
N ARG A 93 1.00 5.12 3.50
CA ARG A 93 -0.39 5.58 3.31
C ARG A 93 -1.32 4.39 3.21
N TYR A 94 -2.50 4.54 3.80
CA TYR A 94 -3.59 3.59 3.66
C TYR A 94 -4.75 4.25 2.95
N PHE A 95 -5.40 3.52 2.05
CA PHE A 95 -6.56 4.00 1.30
C PHE A 95 -7.68 2.97 1.36
N ALA A 96 -8.90 3.44 1.63
CA ALA A 96 -10.07 2.60 1.45
C ALA A 96 -10.29 2.36 -0.04
N VAL A 97 -10.40 1.11 -0.44
CA VAL A 97 -10.74 0.73 -1.82
C VAL A 97 -12.25 0.49 -1.88
N ARG A 98 -12.92 1.22 -2.76
CA ARG A 98 -14.38 1.16 -2.88
C ARG A 98 -14.78 0.94 -4.34
N ASP A 99 -15.93 0.30 -4.55
CA ASP A 99 -16.51 0.22 -5.88
C ASP A 99 -17.19 1.54 -6.27
N LYS A 100 -17.78 1.59 -7.46
CA LYS A 100 -18.44 2.79 -7.99
C LYS A 100 -19.65 3.21 -7.15
N ALA A 101 -20.25 2.28 -6.42
CA ALA A 101 -21.37 2.56 -5.52
C ALA A 101 -20.91 2.98 -4.12
N GLY A 102 -19.59 3.04 -3.87
CA GLY A 102 -19.03 3.41 -2.58
C GLY A 102 -18.89 2.27 -1.60
N ARG A 103 -19.15 1.02 -2.01
CA ARG A 103 -19.03 -0.14 -1.13
C ARG A 103 -17.56 -0.45 -0.85
N TYR A 104 -17.22 -0.64 0.40
CA TYR A 104 -15.86 -1.00 0.82
C TYR A 104 -15.46 -2.39 0.31
N LEU A 105 -14.37 -2.45 -0.44
CA LEU A 105 -13.82 -3.68 -1.00
C LEU A 105 -12.57 -4.16 -0.27
N GLY A 106 -11.91 -3.26 0.46
CA GLY A 106 -10.68 -3.57 1.15
C GLY A 106 -9.82 -2.33 1.38
N THR A 107 -8.60 -2.56 1.85
CA THR A 107 -7.63 -1.49 2.14
C THR A 107 -6.36 -1.71 1.35
N LEU A 108 -5.90 -0.66 0.70
CA LEU A 108 -4.61 -0.59 0.02
C LEU A 108 -3.60 0.10 0.92
N GLU A 109 -2.44 -0.53 1.13
CA GLU A 109 -1.27 0.10 1.74
C GLU A 109 -0.29 0.48 0.64
N ALA A 110 0.21 1.70 0.69
CA ALA A 110 1.25 2.18 -0.22
C ALA A 110 2.43 2.69 0.62
N THR A 111 3.59 2.07 0.47
CA THR A 111 4.80 2.39 1.23
C THR A 111 5.90 2.80 0.26
N GLN A 112 6.57 3.89 0.58
CA GLN A 112 7.54 4.50 -0.33
C GLN A 112 8.70 5.10 0.46
N ASP A 113 9.93 4.81 0.02
CA ASP A 113 11.11 5.53 0.50
C ASP A 113 11.16 6.87 -0.22
N ILE A 114 10.96 7.95 0.50
CA ILE A 114 10.93 9.30 -0.06
C ILE A 114 12.23 10.06 0.20
N THR A 115 13.29 9.41 0.65
CA THR A 115 14.55 10.06 1.00
C THR A 115 15.07 10.92 -0.14
N GLU A 116 15.14 10.38 -1.35
CA GLU A 116 15.60 11.12 -2.50
C GLU A 116 14.56 12.08 -3.08
N ILE A 117 13.28 11.68 -3.04
CA ILE A 117 12.17 12.50 -3.55
C ILE A 117 12.11 13.84 -2.82
N LYS A 118 12.25 13.83 -1.49
CA LYS A 118 12.16 15.07 -0.71
C LYS A 118 13.30 16.06 -0.93
N LYS A 119 14.35 15.67 -1.66
CA LYS A 119 15.47 16.53 -2.03
C LYS A 119 15.29 17.21 -3.38
N ILE A 120 14.22 16.87 -4.12
CA ILE A 120 13.97 17.42 -5.45
C ILE A 120 13.69 18.92 -5.35
N GLU A 121 14.41 19.72 -6.15
CA GLU A 121 14.24 21.15 -6.24
C GLU A 121 14.24 21.57 -7.72
N GLY A 122 13.67 22.76 -7.99
CA GLY A 122 13.59 23.31 -9.35
C GLY A 122 12.81 22.41 -10.29
N GLU A 123 13.24 22.36 -11.55
CA GLU A 123 12.60 21.47 -12.53
C GLU A 123 13.67 20.74 -13.38
N ARG A 124 13.32 19.55 -13.82
CA ARG A 124 14.06 18.80 -14.82
C ARG A 124 13.04 18.32 -15.83
N ARG A 125 13.20 18.77 -17.05
CA ARG A 125 12.26 18.47 -18.11
C ARG A 125 12.55 17.14 -18.77
N LEU A 126 11.62 16.69 -19.58
CA LEU A 126 11.72 15.43 -20.31
C LEU A 126 13.02 15.42 -21.14
N LEU A 127 13.76 14.31 -21.07
CA LEU A 127 15.02 14.07 -21.78
C LEU A 127 16.22 14.92 -21.29
N GLU A 128 16.14 15.51 -20.12
CA GLU A 128 17.27 16.20 -19.50
C GLU A 128 18.09 15.29 -18.55
N TYR A 129 17.89 13.97 -18.65
CA TYR A 129 18.62 12.98 -17.86
C TYR A 129 19.90 12.49 -18.55
#